data_597a1f603a3299b5bbcd3b3a9533adb4
#
_entry.id   597a1f603a3299b5bbcd3b3a9533adb4
#
_cell.length_a   1.000
_cell.length_b   1.000
_cell.length_c   1.000
_cell.angle_alpha   90.00
_cell.angle_beta   90.00
_cell.angle_gamma   90.00
#
_symmetry.space_group_name_H-M   'P 1'
#
loop_
_entity.id
_entity.type
_entity.pdbx_description
1 polymer ?
#
loop_
_entity_poly.entity_id
_entity_poly.type
_entity_poly.pdbx_seq_one_letter_code
_entity_poly.pdbx_strand_id
1 'polypeptide(L)'
;MALTKRFVIITSLIVLYGSGSGIAQMNDAKQLDKIIAIVGKEVIFASDVDGRTAIFAQQRKADPNDPKFRKQVLDDLINEKLIITKAIEDSVEVAIEEVNQRLDYTIQNLIQQYGSERRVEDLYGMSIERLKRNFRDDMRKQMMAERLQQQKLYSVKCTPREVEDFYNQYKDSLPAAPAQLELSHIVIYVRPSAEIKDEIRRKALKVRDSIIAGGDFAAFAKRYSSDPASASQGGEVGWVEKGKFVAEYEKAAYSMQPNEVSPPVESPFGYHIIQLVDKRMNACNTKHILFKVGGSNDDNQRAKDTLASIKKRAEAGEPFEILARKFSEEKETQGFGGSMGSMDASRLGADLKTVLDAMQDGGITDPLPYASDPTKPAFHIVLKKRTIPEHKFTLATDDKQIEKMAVSHKQSRLFDDWIKELRSSLYWETK
;
A
#
# COMPACT_ATOMS: atom_id res chain seq x y z
N MET A 1 22.44 -20.90 -3.94
CA MET A 1 21.50 -20.32 -4.90
C MET A 1 20.18 -21.09 -4.97
N ALA A 2 19.64 -21.57 -3.87
CA ALA A 2 18.42 -22.39 -3.83
C ALA A 2 17.45 -22.09 -2.66
N LEU A 3 17.75 -21.16 -1.75
CA LEU A 3 16.90 -20.91 -0.57
C LEU A 3 15.85 -19.81 -0.74
N THR A 4 15.83 -19.08 -1.83
CA THR A 4 14.91 -17.95 -2.06
C THR A 4 13.78 -18.21 -3.05
N LYS A 5 13.53 -19.45 -3.45
CA LYS A 5 12.61 -19.75 -4.56
C LYS A 5 11.48 -20.70 -4.17
N ARG A 6 10.66 -20.44 -3.21
CA ARG A 6 9.31 -21.03 -3.14
C ARG A 6 8.53 -20.63 -1.89
N PHE A 7 8.51 -19.36 -1.54
CA PHE A 7 7.34 -18.84 -0.87
C PHE A 7 6.39 -18.32 -1.96
N VAL A 8 5.60 -19.22 -2.52
CA VAL A 8 4.34 -18.80 -3.11
C VAL A 8 3.44 -18.45 -1.93
N ILE A 9 3.69 -17.29 -1.32
CA ILE A 9 2.57 -16.54 -0.79
C ILE A 9 1.67 -16.45 -1.99
N ILE A 10 0.47 -17.04 -1.92
CA ILE A 10 -0.63 -16.72 -2.81
C ILE A 10 -0.97 -15.26 -2.50
N THR A 11 -0.06 -14.33 -2.84
CA THR A 11 -0.39 -12.96 -3.13
C THR A 11 -1.06 -13.05 -4.48
N SER A 12 -2.30 -13.51 -4.41
CA SER A 12 -3.19 -13.53 -5.54
C SER A 12 -3.40 -12.09 -5.95
N LEU A 13 -2.53 -11.65 -6.85
CA LEU A 13 -3.00 -10.69 -7.80
C LEU A 13 -4.14 -11.42 -8.50
N ILE A 14 -5.40 -11.11 -8.16
CA ILE A 14 -6.49 -11.36 -9.09
C ILE A 14 -6.12 -10.50 -10.29
N VAL A 15 -5.41 -11.11 -11.20
CA VAL A 15 -5.38 -10.62 -12.56
C VAL A 15 -6.75 -11.01 -13.08
N LEU A 16 -7.66 -10.07 -12.95
CA LEU A 16 -8.91 -10.10 -13.67
C LEU A 16 -8.48 -10.19 -15.14
N TYR A 17 -8.54 -11.38 -15.70
CA TYR A 17 -8.25 -11.59 -17.10
C TYR A 17 -9.29 -10.84 -17.92
N GLY A 18 -8.99 -9.59 -18.25
CA GLY A 18 -9.54 -8.99 -19.42
C GLY A 18 -8.74 -9.56 -20.59
N SER A 19 -9.40 -10.23 -21.50
CA SER A 19 -8.90 -10.61 -22.82
C SER A 19 -8.58 -9.34 -23.62
N GLY A 20 -7.59 -8.59 -23.13
CA GLY A 20 -6.96 -7.43 -23.77
C GLY A 20 -5.70 -7.86 -24.47
N SER A 21 -5.78 -8.84 -25.30
CA SER A 21 -4.77 -9.15 -26.30
C SER A 21 -5.16 -8.49 -27.59
N GLY A 22 -4.20 -7.88 -28.22
CA GLY A 22 -4.25 -7.17 -29.47
C GLY A 22 -5.42 -7.51 -30.39
N ILE A 23 -5.93 -6.48 -31.02
CA ILE A 23 -6.88 -6.56 -32.12
C ILE A 23 -6.34 -7.54 -33.18
N ALA A 24 -6.55 -8.83 -32.97
CA ALA A 24 -6.55 -9.82 -34.01
C ALA A 24 -8.03 -9.98 -34.41
N GLN A 25 -8.30 -9.68 -35.67
CA GLN A 25 -9.58 -9.82 -36.32
C GLN A 25 -10.30 -11.07 -35.82
N MET A 26 -11.52 -10.86 -35.25
CA MET A 26 -12.45 -11.94 -34.96
C MET A 26 -12.81 -12.59 -36.30
N ASN A 27 -12.12 -13.66 -36.62
CA ASN A 27 -12.67 -14.66 -37.52
C ASN A 27 -13.63 -15.53 -36.71
N ASP A 28 -14.88 -15.58 -37.14
CA ASP A 28 -15.99 -16.35 -36.61
C ASP A 28 -15.65 -17.85 -36.53
N ALA A 29 -15.11 -18.28 -35.42
CA ALA A 29 -15.29 -19.62 -34.87
C ALA A 29 -15.06 -19.50 -33.36
N LYS A 30 -16.10 -19.69 -32.54
CA LYS A 30 -15.98 -19.85 -31.09
C LYS A 30 -15.08 -21.07 -30.85
N GLN A 31 -13.79 -20.88 -30.81
CA GLN A 31 -12.86 -21.92 -30.39
C GLN A 31 -13.11 -22.09 -28.89
N LEU A 32 -13.72 -23.22 -28.52
CA LEU A 32 -13.93 -23.60 -27.13
C LEU A 32 -12.56 -23.70 -26.47
N ASP A 33 -12.41 -23.03 -25.32
CA ASP A 33 -11.16 -23.07 -24.56
C ASP A 33 -10.87 -24.52 -24.12
N LYS A 34 -9.62 -24.94 -24.29
CA LYS A 34 -9.22 -26.32 -24.02
C LYS A 34 -9.05 -26.53 -22.52
N ILE A 35 -9.69 -27.55 -21.97
CA ILE A 35 -9.45 -27.98 -20.58
C ILE A 35 -8.07 -28.63 -20.54
N ILE A 36 -7.19 -28.13 -19.67
CA ILE A 36 -5.81 -28.64 -19.46
C ILE A 36 -5.73 -29.51 -18.19
N ALA A 37 -6.51 -29.18 -17.15
CA ALA A 37 -6.57 -29.99 -15.95
C ALA A 37 -7.93 -29.87 -15.26
N ILE A 38 -8.26 -30.87 -14.45
CA ILE A 38 -9.44 -30.90 -13.56
C ILE A 38 -8.96 -31.23 -12.16
N VAL A 39 -9.43 -30.50 -11.15
CA VAL A 39 -9.10 -30.70 -9.74
C VAL A 39 -10.40 -30.67 -8.93
N GLY A 40 -10.88 -31.80 -8.48
CA GLY A 40 -12.20 -31.94 -7.87
C GLY A 40 -13.31 -31.45 -8.83
N LYS A 41 -13.94 -30.33 -8.49
CA LYS A 41 -14.96 -29.66 -9.34
C LYS A 41 -14.41 -28.44 -10.08
N GLU A 42 -13.16 -28.07 -9.86
CA GLU A 42 -12.52 -26.92 -10.47
C GLU A 42 -11.85 -27.32 -11.79
N VAL A 43 -11.94 -26.47 -12.79
CA VAL A 43 -11.37 -26.69 -14.13
C VAL A 43 -10.26 -25.66 -14.37
N ILE A 44 -9.20 -26.07 -15.03
CA ILE A 44 -8.12 -25.20 -15.50
C ILE A 44 -8.14 -25.21 -17.02
N PHE A 45 -8.32 -24.05 -17.62
CA PHE A 45 -8.31 -23.87 -19.07
C PHE A 45 -6.93 -23.51 -19.61
N ALA A 46 -6.74 -23.69 -20.92
CA ALA A 46 -5.51 -23.29 -21.59
C ALA A 46 -5.26 -21.78 -21.45
N SER A 47 -6.31 -20.97 -21.57
CA SER A 47 -6.26 -19.52 -21.36
C SER A 47 -5.76 -19.13 -19.97
N ASP A 48 -6.16 -19.89 -18.92
CA ASP A 48 -5.69 -19.62 -17.54
C ASP A 48 -4.17 -19.81 -17.43
N VAL A 49 -3.66 -20.91 -18.04
CA VAL A 49 -2.22 -21.21 -18.04
C VAL A 49 -1.45 -20.16 -18.84
N ASP A 50 -1.96 -19.80 -20.03
CA ASP A 50 -1.28 -18.83 -20.92
C ASP A 50 -1.22 -17.45 -20.30
N GLY A 51 -2.33 -16.97 -19.77
CA GLY A 51 -2.37 -15.67 -19.12
C GLY A 51 -1.51 -15.60 -17.86
N ARG A 52 -1.56 -16.63 -16.99
CA ARG A 52 -0.71 -16.68 -15.79
C ARG A 52 0.77 -16.76 -16.17
N THR A 53 1.09 -17.51 -17.25
CA THR A 53 2.44 -17.62 -17.78
C THR A 53 2.98 -16.27 -18.26
N ALA A 54 2.18 -15.51 -19.01
CA ALA A 54 2.58 -14.19 -19.50
C ALA A 54 2.93 -13.22 -18.36
N ILE A 55 2.09 -13.19 -17.31
CA ILE A 55 2.32 -12.33 -16.16
C ILE A 55 3.57 -12.72 -15.38
N PHE A 56 3.73 -14.01 -15.06
CA PHE A 56 4.88 -14.47 -14.32
C PHE A 56 6.17 -14.35 -15.12
N ALA A 57 6.11 -14.50 -16.46
CA ALA A 57 7.24 -14.26 -17.34
C ALA A 57 7.69 -12.79 -17.26
N GLN A 58 6.77 -11.85 -17.33
CA GLN A 58 7.07 -10.42 -17.18
C GLN A 58 7.70 -10.10 -15.82
N GLN A 59 7.13 -10.63 -14.71
CA GLN A 59 7.64 -10.38 -13.36
C GLN A 59 9.03 -11.00 -13.11
N ARG A 60 9.28 -12.21 -13.66
CA ARG A 60 10.52 -12.97 -13.42
C ARG A 60 11.55 -12.78 -14.52
N LYS A 61 11.25 -11.99 -15.56
CA LYS A 61 12.07 -11.84 -16.78
C LYS A 61 12.39 -13.20 -17.41
N ALA A 62 11.40 -14.08 -17.47
CA ALA A 62 11.50 -15.43 -18.04
C ALA A 62 10.88 -15.46 -19.44
N ASP A 63 11.22 -16.48 -20.23
CA ASP A 63 10.59 -16.72 -21.54
C ASP A 63 9.19 -17.35 -21.33
N PRO A 64 8.09 -16.71 -21.76
CA PRO A 64 6.75 -17.26 -21.66
C PRO A 64 6.55 -18.52 -22.52
N ASN A 65 7.41 -18.76 -23.51
CA ASN A 65 7.33 -19.91 -24.41
C ASN A 65 8.16 -21.11 -23.91
N ASP A 66 8.90 -20.98 -22.79
CA ASP A 66 9.63 -22.12 -22.22
C ASP A 66 8.65 -23.18 -21.70
N PRO A 67 8.65 -24.40 -22.27
CA PRO A 67 7.75 -25.47 -21.84
C PRO A 67 7.90 -25.86 -20.37
N LYS A 68 9.11 -25.74 -19.82
CA LYS A 68 9.37 -26.04 -18.40
C LYS A 68 8.74 -24.98 -17.51
N PHE A 69 8.84 -23.72 -17.89
CA PHE A 69 8.21 -22.62 -17.17
C PHE A 69 6.69 -22.73 -17.22
N ARG A 70 6.12 -23.00 -18.40
CA ARG A 70 4.67 -23.23 -18.58
C ARG A 70 4.17 -24.42 -17.73
N LYS A 71 4.92 -25.53 -17.71
CA LYS A 71 4.60 -26.67 -16.86
C LYS A 71 4.61 -26.32 -15.38
N GLN A 72 5.58 -25.53 -14.93
CA GLN A 72 5.63 -25.05 -13.55
C GLN A 72 4.40 -24.20 -13.20
N VAL A 73 3.97 -23.30 -14.10
CA VAL A 73 2.76 -22.48 -13.91
C VAL A 73 1.51 -23.37 -13.84
N LEU A 74 1.41 -24.41 -14.66
CA LEU A 74 0.31 -25.38 -14.57
C LEU A 74 0.31 -26.13 -13.23
N ASP A 75 1.48 -26.59 -12.76
CA ASP A 75 1.62 -27.25 -11.47
C ASP A 75 1.21 -26.32 -10.31
N ASP A 76 1.57 -25.03 -10.38
CA ASP A 76 1.20 -24.01 -9.41
C ASP A 76 -0.34 -23.77 -9.40
N LEU A 77 -0.98 -23.72 -10.59
CA LEU A 77 -2.43 -23.62 -10.71
C LEU A 77 -3.16 -24.87 -10.16
N ILE A 78 -2.63 -26.07 -10.43
CA ILE A 78 -3.19 -27.31 -9.85
C ILE A 78 -3.09 -27.27 -8.32
N ASN A 79 -1.98 -26.85 -7.76
CA ASN A 79 -1.81 -26.72 -6.31
C ASN A 79 -2.79 -25.70 -5.70
N GLU A 80 -3.01 -24.56 -6.37
CA GLU A 80 -3.99 -23.56 -5.97
C GLU A 80 -5.41 -24.16 -5.95
N LYS A 81 -5.80 -24.89 -7.00
CA LYS A 81 -7.11 -25.55 -7.08
C LYS A 81 -7.28 -26.69 -6.06
N LEU A 82 -6.21 -27.40 -5.71
CA LEU A 82 -6.23 -28.39 -4.62
C LEU A 82 -6.54 -27.74 -3.28
N ILE A 83 -5.90 -26.60 -2.97
CA ILE A 83 -6.15 -25.87 -1.73
C ILE A 83 -7.59 -25.34 -1.71
N ILE A 84 -8.09 -24.78 -2.83
CA ILE A 84 -9.48 -24.33 -2.96
C ILE A 84 -10.45 -25.50 -2.71
N THR A 85 -10.23 -26.65 -3.37
CA THR A 85 -11.06 -27.83 -3.19
C THR A 85 -11.09 -28.28 -1.73
N LYS A 86 -9.90 -28.31 -1.09
CA LYS A 86 -9.81 -28.66 0.34
C LYS A 86 -10.51 -27.64 1.24
N ALA A 87 -10.38 -26.34 0.95
CA ALA A 87 -11.05 -25.30 1.73
C ALA A 87 -12.59 -25.40 1.62
N ILE A 88 -13.10 -25.81 0.46
CA ILE A 88 -14.54 -26.08 0.26
C ILE A 88 -14.97 -27.33 1.03
N GLU A 89 -14.20 -28.44 0.96
CA GLU A 89 -14.48 -29.66 1.72
C GLU A 89 -14.48 -29.41 3.22
N ASP A 90 -13.52 -28.63 3.72
CA ASP A 90 -13.40 -28.28 5.14
C ASP A 90 -14.40 -27.18 5.57
N SER A 91 -15.26 -26.74 4.66
CA SER A 91 -16.26 -25.69 4.91
C SER A 91 -15.68 -24.43 5.55
N VAL A 92 -14.52 -23.98 5.05
CA VAL A 92 -13.86 -22.75 5.55
C VAL A 92 -14.77 -21.55 5.28
N GLU A 93 -15.18 -20.87 6.33
CA GLU A 93 -16.10 -19.74 6.22
C GLU A 93 -15.37 -18.43 5.91
N VAL A 94 -15.92 -17.63 5.00
CA VAL A 94 -15.53 -16.25 4.71
C VAL A 94 -16.81 -15.42 4.63
N ALA A 95 -16.88 -14.34 5.41
CA ALA A 95 -18.04 -13.47 5.41
C ALA A 95 -18.21 -12.75 4.07
N ILE A 96 -19.46 -12.61 3.62
CA ILE A 96 -19.74 -11.97 2.33
C ILE A 96 -19.30 -10.50 2.32
N GLU A 97 -19.33 -9.85 3.46
CA GLU A 97 -18.88 -8.49 3.65
C GLU A 97 -17.36 -8.36 3.41
N GLU A 98 -16.56 -9.32 3.89
CA GLU A 98 -15.10 -9.39 3.63
C GLU A 98 -14.83 -9.57 2.13
N VAL A 99 -15.59 -10.43 1.46
CA VAL A 99 -15.49 -10.65 0.01
C VAL A 99 -15.79 -9.37 -0.75
N ASN A 100 -16.87 -8.67 -0.39
CA ASN A 100 -17.24 -7.42 -1.05
C ASN A 100 -16.18 -6.34 -0.84
N GLN A 101 -15.66 -6.18 0.39
CA GLN A 101 -14.57 -5.23 0.69
C GLN A 101 -13.30 -5.52 -0.12
N ARG A 102 -12.94 -6.79 -0.25
CA ARG A 102 -11.77 -7.21 -1.04
C ARG A 102 -11.97 -6.93 -2.54
N LEU A 103 -13.18 -7.18 -3.07
CA LEU A 103 -13.55 -6.84 -4.44
C LEU A 103 -13.50 -5.34 -4.67
N ASP A 104 -14.08 -4.54 -3.78
CA ASP A 104 -14.07 -3.09 -3.87
C ASP A 104 -12.64 -2.54 -3.90
N TYR A 105 -11.78 -3.03 -3.00
CA TYR A 105 -10.36 -2.66 -2.98
C TYR A 105 -9.65 -3.03 -4.30
N THR A 106 -9.91 -4.23 -4.82
CA THR A 106 -9.31 -4.71 -6.07
C THR A 106 -9.74 -3.86 -7.26
N ILE A 107 -11.03 -3.53 -7.34
CA ILE A 107 -11.57 -2.67 -8.40
C ILE A 107 -11.00 -1.24 -8.29
N GLN A 108 -10.88 -0.69 -7.09
CA GLN A 108 -10.29 0.64 -6.89
C GLN A 108 -8.82 0.67 -7.36
N ASN A 109 -8.05 -0.37 -7.07
CA ASN A 109 -6.68 -0.48 -7.58
C ASN A 109 -6.62 -0.54 -9.11
N LEU A 110 -7.55 -1.28 -9.74
CA LEU A 110 -7.65 -1.31 -11.21
C LEU A 110 -8.00 0.09 -11.76
N ILE A 111 -8.96 0.79 -11.16
CA ILE A 111 -9.34 2.15 -11.57
C ILE A 111 -8.13 3.08 -11.45
N GLN A 112 -7.36 3.00 -10.37
CA GLN A 112 -6.13 3.79 -10.21
C GLN A 112 -5.08 3.43 -11.26
N GLN A 113 -4.88 2.14 -11.53
CA GLN A 113 -3.92 1.66 -12.51
C GLN A 113 -4.27 2.08 -13.95
N TYR A 114 -5.54 1.99 -14.33
CA TYR A 114 -6.01 2.33 -15.68
C TYR A 114 -6.52 3.78 -15.82
N GLY A 115 -6.58 4.51 -14.72
CA GLY A 115 -6.86 5.94 -14.66
C GLY A 115 -8.34 6.34 -14.60
N SER A 116 -9.30 5.44 -14.86
CA SER A 116 -10.73 5.69 -14.71
C SER A 116 -11.56 4.41 -14.71
N GLU A 117 -12.74 4.47 -14.08
CA GLU A 117 -13.75 3.41 -14.09
C GLU A 117 -14.15 3.00 -15.51
N ARG A 118 -14.42 3.99 -16.38
CA ARG A 118 -14.79 3.74 -17.77
C ARG A 118 -13.75 2.95 -18.54
N ARG A 119 -12.45 3.22 -18.33
CA ARG A 119 -11.39 2.46 -18.99
C ARG A 119 -11.36 1.01 -18.51
N VAL A 120 -11.67 0.76 -17.24
CA VAL A 120 -11.79 -0.61 -16.70
C VAL A 120 -13.00 -1.29 -17.32
N GLU A 121 -14.17 -0.62 -17.43
CA GLU A 121 -15.36 -1.15 -18.07
C GLU A 121 -15.13 -1.46 -19.55
N ASP A 122 -14.47 -0.57 -20.28
CA ASP A 122 -14.10 -0.77 -21.69
C ASP A 122 -13.14 -1.97 -21.84
N LEU A 123 -12.16 -2.13 -20.93
CA LEU A 123 -11.19 -3.23 -20.95
C LEU A 123 -11.87 -4.60 -20.75
N TYR A 124 -12.84 -4.68 -19.84
CA TYR A 124 -13.53 -5.94 -19.49
C TYR A 124 -14.82 -6.13 -20.28
N GLY A 125 -15.27 -5.16 -21.06
CA GLY A 125 -16.50 -5.22 -21.84
C GLY A 125 -17.78 -5.31 -20.99
N MET A 126 -17.73 -4.84 -19.73
CA MET A 126 -18.86 -4.89 -18.81
C MET A 126 -18.74 -3.83 -17.71
N SER A 127 -19.89 -3.48 -17.09
CA SER A 127 -19.90 -2.53 -15.98
C SER A 127 -19.20 -3.09 -14.72
N ILE A 128 -18.67 -2.19 -13.88
CA ILE A 128 -18.03 -2.54 -12.61
C ILE A 128 -18.93 -3.42 -11.74
N GLU A 129 -20.22 -3.12 -11.67
CA GLU A 129 -21.17 -3.93 -10.89
C GLU A 129 -21.32 -5.35 -11.44
N ARG A 130 -21.29 -5.53 -12.75
CA ARG A 130 -21.30 -6.86 -13.38
C ARG A 130 -19.98 -7.59 -13.14
N LEU A 131 -18.87 -6.86 -13.22
CA LEU A 131 -17.54 -7.38 -12.93
C LEU A 131 -17.47 -7.92 -11.50
N LYS A 132 -17.91 -7.15 -10.49
CA LYS A 132 -17.98 -7.58 -9.09
C LYS A 132 -18.84 -8.83 -8.92
N ARG A 133 -20.00 -8.89 -9.56
CA ARG A 133 -20.86 -10.07 -9.48
C ARG A 133 -20.20 -11.33 -10.05
N ASN A 134 -19.54 -11.20 -11.19
CA ASN A 134 -18.87 -12.33 -11.86
C ASN A 134 -17.71 -12.88 -11.05
N PHE A 135 -16.92 -12.01 -10.41
CA PHE A 135 -15.72 -12.41 -9.65
C PHE A 135 -15.98 -12.72 -8.18
N ARG A 136 -17.21 -12.54 -7.69
CA ARG A 136 -17.52 -12.73 -6.26
C ARG A 136 -17.26 -14.16 -5.76
N ASP A 137 -17.68 -15.15 -6.53
CA ASP A 137 -17.49 -16.56 -6.14
C ASP A 137 -16.02 -16.96 -6.19
N ASP A 138 -15.30 -16.57 -7.22
CA ASP A 138 -13.86 -16.82 -7.33
C ASP A 138 -13.08 -16.14 -6.22
N MET A 139 -13.39 -14.86 -5.90
CA MET A 139 -12.83 -14.16 -4.78
C MET A 139 -13.07 -14.88 -3.46
N ARG A 140 -14.31 -15.36 -3.24
CA ARG A 140 -14.65 -16.10 -2.03
C ARG A 140 -13.84 -17.38 -1.91
N LYS A 141 -13.77 -18.19 -2.98
CA LYS A 141 -12.98 -19.43 -3.02
C LYS A 141 -11.52 -19.18 -2.72
N GLN A 142 -10.97 -18.14 -3.29
CA GLN A 142 -9.59 -17.72 -3.06
C GLN A 142 -9.35 -17.31 -1.60
N MET A 143 -10.23 -16.49 -1.02
CA MET A 143 -10.12 -16.10 0.38
C MET A 143 -10.29 -17.29 1.33
N MET A 144 -11.11 -18.30 0.98
CA MET A 144 -11.22 -19.55 1.72
C MET A 144 -9.87 -20.31 1.69
N ALA A 145 -9.24 -20.41 0.53
CA ALA A 145 -7.93 -21.05 0.36
C ALA A 145 -6.81 -20.32 1.15
N GLU A 146 -6.78 -18.99 1.07
CA GLU A 146 -5.86 -18.15 1.84
C GLU A 146 -6.04 -18.37 3.36
N ARG A 147 -7.29 -18.41 3.83
CA ARG A 147 -7.62 -18.65 5.25
C ARG A 147 -7.18 -20.05 5.71
N LEU A 148 -7.45 -21.08 4.90
CA LEU A 148 -7.00 -22.44 5.19
C LEU A 148 -5.48 -22.54 5.28
N GLN A 149 -4.78 -21.94 4.32
CA GLN A 149 -3.32 -21.88 4.32
C GLN A 149 -2.78 -21.14 5.54
N GLN A 150 -3.38 -20.01 5.92
CA GLN A 150 -3.01 -19.29 7.13
C GLN A 150 -3.22 -20.13 8.38
N GLN A 151 -4.35 -20.80 8.53
CA GLN A 151 -4.63 -21.69 9.67
C GLN A 151 -3.58 -22.81 9.78
N LYS A 152 -3.17 -23.39 8.66
CA LYS A 152 -2.15 -24.46 8.62
C LYS A 152 -0.75 -23.96 9.02
N LEU A 153 -0.38 -22.74 8.61
CA LEU A 153 1.00 -22.24 8.70
C LEU A 153 1.23 -21.20 9.78
N TYR A 154 0.17 -20.48 10.23
CA TYR A 154 0.33 -19.37 11.17
C TYR A 154 0.87 -19.77 12.54
N SER A 155 0.51 -20.97 13.03
CA SER A 155 0.94 -21.47 14.32
C SER A 155 2.33 -22.11 14.31
N VAL A 156 2.99 -22.18 13.15
CA VAL A 156 4.30 -22.82 13.02
C VAL A 156 5.36 -21.97 13.71
N LYS A 157 5.98 -22.53 14.72
CA LYS A 157 7.11 -21.95 15.45
C LYS A 157 8.29 -22.93 15.40
N CYS A 158 9.49 -22.42 15.59
CA CYS A 158 10.66 -23.21 15.82
C CYS A 158 11.02 -23.23 17.31
N THR A 159 11.40 -24.37 17.82
CA THR A 159 12.06 -24.46 19.11
C THR A 159 13.49 -23.93 19.00
N PRO A 160 14.14 -23.50 20.09
CA PRO A 160 15.55 -23.08 20.05
C PRO A 160 16.47 -24.11 19.39
N ARG A 161 16.23 -25.39 19.63
CA ARG A 161 16.99 -26.49 19.01
C ARG A 161 16.78 -26.55 17.49
N GLU A 162 15.55 -26.39 17.00
CA GLU A 162 15.29 -26.38 15.57
C GLU A 162 15.93 -25.16 14.87
N VAL A 163 16.02 -24.02 15.56
CA VAL A 163 16.74 -22.83 15.08
C VAL A 163 18.24 -23.11 14.98
N GLU A 164 18.82 -23.74 15.98
CA GLU A 164 20.23 -24.14 16.00
C GLU A 164 20.53 -25.18 14.90
N ASP A 165 19.69 -26.21 14.78
CA ASP A 165 19.82 -27.26 13.74
C ASP A 165 19.74 -26.61 12.34
N PHE A 166 18.78 -25.70 12.10
CA PHE A 166 18.68 -24.94 10.86
C PHE A 166 19.96 -24.15 10.60
N TYR A 167 20.46 -23.40 11.58
CA TYR A 167 21.66 -22.61 11.44
C TYR A 167 22.87 -23.50 11.11
N ASN A 168 23.09 -24.57 11.87
CA ASN A 168 24.22 -25.49 11.65
C ASN A 168 24.18 -26.14 10.26
N GLN A 169 22.98 -26.43 9.74
CA GLN A 169 22.79 -27.02 8.42
C GLN A 169 23.05 -26.01 7.30
N TYR A 170 22.69 -24.74 7.47
CA TYR A 170 22.65 -23.78 6.38
C TYR A 170 23.62 -22.60 6.52
N LYS A 171 24.36 -22.44 7.62
CA LYS A 171 25.25 -21.30 7.90
C LYS A 171 26.22 -20.93 6.77
N ASP A 172 26.72 -21.93 6.04
CA ASP A 172 27.66 -21.70 4.94
C ASP A 172 26.98 -21.32 3.60
N SER A 173 25.66 -21.51 3.52
CA SER A 173 24.83 -21.20 2.35
C SER A 173 23.90 -20.00 2.56
N LEU A 174 23.79 -19.50 3.78
CA LEU A 174 23.06 -18.27 4.05
C LEU A 174 23.74 -17.09 3.37
N PRO A 175 22.98 -16.17 2.77
CA PRO A 175 23.55 -14.90 2.33
C PRO A 175 24.14 -14.14 3.52
N ALA A 176 25.08 -13.24 3.27
CA ALA A 176 25.54 -12.36 4.33
C ALA A 176 24.39 -11.51 4.88
N ALA A 177 24.39 -11.22 6.17
CA ALA A 177 23.50 -10.26 6.78
C ALA A 177 23.83 -8.88 6.20
N PRO A 178 22.86 -8.17 5.60
CA PRO A 178 23.14 -6.88 5.00
C PRO A 178 23.59 -5.87 6.04
N ALA A 179 24.38 -4.88 5.62
CA ALA A 179 24.75 -3.78 6.48
C ALA A 179 23.50 -3.06 7.00
N GLN A 180 23.46 -2.79 8.30
CA GLN A 180 22.37 -2.11 8.97
C GLN A 180 22.85 -0.83 9.65
N LEU A 181 21.93 0.13 9.74
CA LEU A 181 22.16 1.39 10.45
C LEU A 181 21.15 1.48 11.60
N GLU A 182 21.63 1.67 12.81
CA GLU A 182 20.79 2.07 13.94
C GLU A 182 20.60 3.58 13.91
N LEU A 183 19.37 4.01 13.70
CA LEU A 183 19.01 5.40 13.48
C LEU A 183 18.03 5.90 14.54
N SER A 184 18.12 7.18 14.83
CA SER A 184 17.08 7.94 15.54
C SER A 184 16.84 9.25 14.81
N HIS A 185 15.62 9.80 14.88
CA HIS A 185 15.33 11.09 14.28
C HIS A 185 14.50 12.00 15.18
N ILE A 186 14.51 13.29 14.86
CA ILE A 186 13.61 14.31 15.41
C ILE A 186 12.94 14.99 14.23
N VAL A 187 11.62 14.96 14.21
CA VAL A 187 10.79 15.47 13.11
C VAL A 187 10.10 16.77 13.56
N ILE A 188 10.13 17.78 12.72
CA ILE A 188 9.35 19.02 12.87
C ILE A 188 8.51 19.23 11.62
N TYR A 189 7.18 19.33 11.78
CA TYR A 189 6.28 19.63 10.69
C TYR A 189 6.32 21.10 10.32
N VAL A 190 6.29 21.39 9.03
CA VAL A 190 6.18 22.76 8.53
C VAL A 190 4.77 23.27 8.78
N ARG A 191 4.66 24.29 9.64
CA ARG A 191 3.38 24.93 9.96
C ARG A 191 3.30 26.28 9.27
N PRO A 192 2.30 26.44 8.38
CA PRO A 192 2.05 27.73 7.75
C PRO A 192 1.86 28.83 8.78
N SER A 193 2.49 29.98 8.57
CA SER A 193 2.34 31.14 9.44
C SER A 193 0.93 31.70 9.42
N ALA A 194 0.59 32.51 10.43
CA ALA A 194 -0.72 33.16 10.51
C ALA A 194 -0.94 34.11 9.30
N GLU A 195 0.13 34.77 8.85
CA GLU A 195 0.12 35.67 7.69
C GLU A 195 -0.26 34.93 6.43
N ILE A 196 0.34 33.76 6.17
CA ILE A 196 0.02 32.91 5.00
C ILE A 196 -1.42 32.39 5.09
N LYS A 197 -1.83 31.93 6.26
CA LYS A 197 -3.22 31.50 6.48
C LYS A 197 -4.20 32.61 6.19
N ASP A 198 -3.94 33.82 6.67
CA ASP A 198 -4.80 34.99 6.44
C ASP A 198 -4.81 35.44 4.97
N GLU A 199 -3.67 35.35 4.28
CA GLU A 199 -3.62 35.63 2.85
C GLU A 199 -4.49 34.67 2.06
N ILE A 200 -4.33 33.36 2.28
CA ILE A 200 -5.12 32.33 1.59
C ILE A 200 -6.60 32.44 1.95
N ARG A 201 -6.94 32.71 3.21
CA ARG A 201 -8.32 32.94 3.66
C ARG A 201 -8.94 34.15 2.94
N ARG A 202 -8.20 35.27 2.81
CA ARG A 202 -8.67 36.46 2.07
C ARG A 202 -8.86 36.14 0.57
N LYS A 203 -8.00 35.33 -0.03
CA LYS A 203 -8.17 34.87 -1.42
C LYS A 203 -9.43 34.02 -1.57
N ALA A 204 -9.66 33.09 -0.65
CA ALA A 204 -10.87 32.27 -0.62
C ALA A 204 -12.14 33.12 -0.44
N LEU A 205 -12.10 34.12 0.45
CA LEU A 205 -13.22 35.06 0.64
C LEU A 205 -13.55 35.84 -0.65
N LYS A 206 -12.55 36.37 -1.36
CA LYS A 206 -12.76 37.09 -2.63
C LYS A 206 -13.42 36.19 -3.69
N VAL A 207 -13.02 34.93 -3.77
CA VAL A 207 -13.63 33.96 -4.70
C VAL A 207 -15.08 33.67 -4.28
N ARG A 208 -15.34 33.44 -3.01
CA ARG A 208 -16.70 33.26 -2.47
C ARG A 208 -17.59 34.46 -2.82
N ASP A 209 -17.13 35.67 -2.55
CA ASP A 209 -17.92 36.88 -2.79
C ASP A 209 -18.24 37.05 -4.27
N SER A 210 -17.33 36.69 -5.17
CA SER A 210 -17.57 36.66 -6.60
C SER A 210 -18.63 35.63 -7.00
N ILE A 211 -18.63 34.45 -6.36
CA ILE A 211 -19.66 33.42 -6.60
C ILE A 211 -21.02 33.89 -6.11
N ILE A 212 -21.10 34.51 -4.94
CA ILE A 212 -22.36 35.05 -4.38
C ILE A 212 -22.89 36.18 -5.25
N ALA A 213 -22.01 36.99 -5.90
CA ALA A 213 -22.38 38.01 -6.84
C ALA A 213 -22.88 37.50 -8.20
N GLY A 214 -23.07 36.18 -8.35
CA GLY A 214 -23.58 35.51 -9.54
C GLY A 214 -22.52 34.83 -10.43
N GLY A 215 -21.31 34.72 -9.95
CA GLY A 215 -20.25 34.01 -10.69
C GLY A 215 -20.48 32.49 -10.74
N ASP A 216 -20.06 31.83 -11.80
CA ASP A 216 -20.18 30.40 -11.98
C ASP A 216 -19.21 29.64 -11.09
N PHE A 217 -19.75 28.86 -10.13
CA PHE A 217 -18.97 28.04 -9.20
C PHE A 217 -18.01 27.10 -9.91
N ALA A 218 -18.46 26.46 -10.98
CA ALA A 218 -17.64 25.48 -11.70
C ALA A 218 -16.44 26.14 -12.41
N ALA A 219 -16.62 27.34 -12.96
CA ALA A 219 -15.52 28.11 -13.56
C ALA A 219 -14.47 28.51 -12.49
N PHE A 220 -14.92 28.92 -11.29
CA PHE A 220 -14.03 29.24 -10.17
C PHE A 220 -13.33 28.00 -9.65
N ALA A 221 -14.01 26.86 -9.54
CA ALA A 221 -13.40 25.60 -9.11
C ALA A 221 -12.29 25.16 -10.07
N LYS A 222 -12.54 25.17 -11.37
CA LYS A 222 -11.53 24.84 -12.41
C LYS A 222 -10.31 25.76 -12.34
N ARG A 223 -10.50 27.03 -11.97
CA ARG A 223 -9.44 28.04 -11.97
C ARG A 223 -8.64 28.08 -10.67
N TYR A 224 -9.27 27.86 -9.54
CA TYR A 224 -8.69 28.16 -8.24
C TYR A 224 -8.56 26.96 -7.31
N SER A 225 -9.29 25.85 -7.56
CA SER A 225 -9.23 24.69 -6.68
C SER A 225 -7.90 23.97 -6.80
N SER A 226 -7.30 23.69 -5.66
CA SER A 226 -6.10 22.85 -5.52
C SER A 226 -6.42 21.36 -5.36
N ASP A 227 -7.70 20.98 -5.44
CA ASP A 227 -8.11 19.58 -5.42
C ASP A 227 -8.17 19.00 -6.84
N PRO A 228 -7.19 18.14 -7.23
CA PRO A 228 -7.14 17.61 -8.60
C PRO A 228 -8.28 16.66 -8.92
N ALA A 229 -8.92 16.07 -7.90
CA ALA A 229 -10.00 15.10 -8.10
C ALA A 229 -11.29 15.78 -8.59
N SER A 230 -11.64 16.95 -8.05
CA SER A 230 -12.89 17.65 -8.35
C SER A 230 -12.73 18.91 -9.19
N ALA A 231 -11.55 19.54 -9.22
CA ALA A 231 -11.33 20.81 -9.90
C ALA A 231 -11.75 20.79 -11.37
N SER A 232 -11.34 19.76 -12.13
CA SER A 232 -11.66 19.62 -13.56
C SER A 232 -13.15 19.40 -13.81
N GLN A 233 -13.88 18.87 -12.83
CA GLN A 233 -15.32 18.60 -12.86
C GLN A 233 -16.14 19.76 -12.25
N GLY A 234 -15.57 20.95 -12.12
CA GLY A 234 -16.26 22.11 -11.56
C GLY A 234 -16.44 22.06 -10.05
N GLY A 235 -15.58 21.33 -9.35
CA GLY A 235 -15.60 21.17 -7.90
C GLY A 235 -16.61 20.14 -7.40
N GLU A 236 -17.22 19.34 -8.27
CA GLU A 236 -18.23 18.34 -7.87
C GLU A 236 -17.60 17.23 -7.05
N VAL A 237 -18.15 17.04 -5.83
CA VAL A 237 -17.80 15.93 -4.93
C VAL A 237 -18.87 14.86 -4.98
N GLY A 238 -20.11 15.24 -5.31
CA GLY A 238 -21.24 14.33 -5.38
C GLY A 238 -21.81 13.97 -4.00
N TRP A 239 -22.56 12.87 -3.93
CA TRP A 239 -23.16 12.37 -2.71
C TRP A 239 -22.14 11.65 -1.86
N VAL A 240 -21.91 12.13 -0.63
CA VAL A 240 -20.99 11.53 0.34
C VAL A 240 -21.72 11.30 1.66
N GLU A 241 -21.57 10.10 2.18
CA GLU A 241 -22.17 9.69 3.46
C GLU A 241 -21.49 10.38 4.66
N LYS A 242 -22.24 10.51 5.74
CA LYS A 242 -21.75 11.05 7.02
C LYS A 242 -20.58 10.23 7.55
N GLY A 243 -19.57 10.94 8.06
CA GLY A 243 -18.32 10.32 8.57
C GLY A 243 -17.24 10.08 7.52
N LYS A 244 -17.47 10.44 6.25
CA LYS A 244 -16.47 10.32 5.18
C LYS A 244 -15.70 11.60 4.90
N PHE A 245 -16.23 12.74 5.30
CA PHE A 245 -15.54 14.03 5.24
C PHE A 245 -14.71 14.30 6.51
N VAL A 246 -13.74 15.21 6.40
CA VAL A 246 -13.11 15.78 7.60
C VAL A 246 -14.12 16.55 8.41
N ALA A 247 -13.96 16.51 9.75
CA ALA A 247 -14.99 16.97 10.70
C ALA A 247 -15.46 18.41 10.45
N GLU A 248 -14.52 19.31 10.13
CA GLU A 248 -14.81 20.72 9.89
C GLU A 248 -15.65 20.94 8.63
N TYR A 249 -15.30 20.22 7.55
CA TYR A 249 -16.04 20.24 6.29
C TYR A 249 -17.45 19.68 6.47
N GLU A 250 -17.55 18.51 7.12
CA GLU A 250 -18.83 17.85 7.39
C GLU A 250 -19.76 18.73 8.22
N LYS A 251 -19.24 19.30 9.30
CA LYS A 251 -20.00 20.22 10.15
C LYS A 251 -20.54 21.42 9.36
N ALA A 252 -19.70 22.00 8.50
CA ALA A 252 -20.11 23.12 7.65
C ALA A 252 -21.21 22.68 6.67
N ALA A 253 -21.00 21.61 5.90
CA ALA A 253 -21.93 21.12 4.89
C ALA A 253 -23.32 20.80 5.49
N TYR A 254 -23.38 20.13 6.66
CA TYR A 254 -24.65 19.80 7.31
C TYR A 254 -25.36 21.01 7.92
N SER A 255 -24.65 22.10 8.24
CA SER A 255 -25.28 23.34 8.75
C SER A 255 -25.90 24.23 7.67
N MET A 256 -25.54 24.01 6.39
CA MET A 256 -25.97 24.83 5.27
C MET A 256 -27.35 24.45 4.73
N GLN A 257 -27.98 25.39 4.00
CA GLN A 257 -29.16 25.13 3.20
C GLN A 257 -28.79 24.82 1.72
N PRO A 258 -29.64 24.10 0.98
CA PRO A 258 -29.40 23.86 -0.44
C PRO A 258 -29.13 25.17 -1.22
N ASN A 259 -28.13 25.13 -2.10
CA ASN A 259 -27.57 26.26 -2.89
C ASN A 259 -26.80 27.32 -2.10
N GLU A 260 -26.67 27.18 -0.79
CA GLU A 260 -25.84 28.08 0.02
C GLU A 260 -24.34 27.84 -0.26
N VAL A 261 -23.57 28.94 -0.20
CA VAL A 261 -22.09 28.92 -0.34
C VAL A 261 -21.47 29.32 0.99
N SER A 262 -20.64 28.43 1.55
CA SER A 262 -20.03 28.62 2.86
C SER A 262 -19.04 29.79 2.90
N PRO A 263 -18.76 30.37 4.08
CA PRO A 263 -17.50 31.08 4.30
C PRO A 263 -16.33 30.09 4.13
N PRO A 264 -15.06 30.58 4.06
CA PRO A 264 -13.90 29.69 4.07
C PRO A 264 -13.87 28.80 5.31
N VAL A 265 -13.97 27.50 5.09
CA VAL A 265 -13.93 26.46 6.14
C VAL A 265 -12.50 25.93 6.25
N GLU A 266 -11.85 26.13 7.40
CA GLU A 266 -10.49 25.64 7.62
C GLU A 266 -10.52 24.13 7.90
N SER A 267 -9.61 23.38 7.31
CA SER A 267 -9.39 21.96 7.51
C SER A 267 -7.90 21.65 7.49
N PRO A 268 -7.47 20.41 7.79
CA PRO A 268 -6.08 19.99 7.61
C PRO A 268 -5.51 20.15 6.19
N PHE A 269 -6.39 20.23 5.17
CA PHE A 269 -6.00 20.39 3.76
C PHE A 269 -5.90 21.84 3.31
N GLY A 270 -6.46 22.79 4.08
CA GLY A 270 -6.54 24.19 3.74
C GLY A 270 -7.92 24.79 3.94
N TYR A 271 -8.25 25.84 3.19
CA TYR A 271 -9.57 26.47 3.23
C TYR A 271 -10.47 25.96 2.11
N HIS A 272 -11.68 25.55 2.47
CA HIS A 272 -12.70 25.10 1.51
C HIS A 272 -13.79 26.17 1.37
N ILE A 273 -14.16 26.48 0.15
CA ILE A 273 -15.47 27.10 -0.17
C ILE A 273 -16.39 25.97 -0.59
N ILE A 274 -17.46 25.76 0.14
CA ILE A 274 -18.39 24.64 -0.06
C ILE A 274 -19.70 25.21 -0.60
N GLN A 275 -20.27 24.62 -1.64
CA GLN A 275 -21.66 24.82 -2.04
C GLN A 275 -22.43 23.54 -1.75
N LEU A 276 -23.47 23.65 -0.92
CA LEU A 276 -24.38 22.53 -0.70
C LEU A 276 -25.36 22.45 -1.88
N VAL A 277 -25.32 21.36 -2.63
CA VAL A 277 -26.27 21.11 -3.71
C VAL A 277 -27.57 20.55 -3.15
N ASP A 278 -27.45 19.51 -2.32
CA ASP A 278 -28.60 18.87 -1.66
C ASP A 278 -28.13 18.08 -0.41
N LYS A 279 -29.03 17.81 0.52
CA LYS A 279 -28.72 16.98 1.69
C LYS A 279 -29.85 16.01 2.06
N ARG A 280 -29.44 14.86 2.58
CA ARG A 280 -30.29 13.83 3.18
C ARG A 280 -29.85 13.62 4.63
N MET A 281 -30.60 12.79 5.37
CA MET A 281 -30.30 12.52 6.77
C MET A 281 -28.84 12.06 6.99
N ASN A 282 -28.32 11.19 6.13
CA ASN A 282 -26.99 10.57 6.26
C ASN A 282 -26.03 10.85 5.09
N ALA A 283 -26.35 11.79 4.20
CA ALA A 283 -25.47 12.12 3.05
C ALA A 283 -25.65 13.57 2.62
N CYS A 284 -24.57 14.19 2.12
CA CYS A 284 -24.58 15.50 1.50
C CYS A 284 -24.06 15.42 0.07
N ASN A 285 -24.71 16.15 -0.85
CA ASN A 285 -24.20 16.40 -2.19
C ASN A 285 -23.61 17.81 -2.22
N THR A 286 -22.30 17.91 -2.48
CA THR A 286 -21.57 19.17 -2.40
C THR A 286 -20.70 19.42 -3.62
N LYS A 287 -20.41 20.69 -3.84
CA LYS A 287 -19.28 21.16 -4.66
C LYS A 287 -18.31 21.88 -3.76
N HIS A 288 -17.01 21.84 -4.06
CA HIS A 288 -16.04 22.60 -3.29
C HIS A 288 -14.92 23.22 -4.13
N ILE A 289 -14.28 24.23 -3.57
CA ILE A 289 -13.04 24.83 -4.05
C ILE A 289 -12.06 24.75 -2.88
N LEU A 290 -10.98 24.00 -3.05
CA LEU A 290 -9.91 23.88 -2.06
C LEU A 290 -8.80 24.90 -2.33
N PHE A 291 -8.52 25.73 -1.36
CA PHE A 291 -7.34 26.59 -1.30
C PHE A 291 -6.33 25.96 -0.36
N LYS A 292 -5.37 25.21 -0.92
CA LYS A 292 -4.34 24.53 -0.10
C LYS A 292 -3.50 25.57 0.63
N VAL A 293 -3.31 25.35 1.93
CA VAL A 293 -2.41 26.16 2.75
C VAL A 293 -1.09 25.41 2.87
N GLY A 294 -0.10 25.79 2.10
CA GLY A 294 1.27 25.26 2.16
C GLY A 294 2.15 26.16 3.02
N GLY A 295 3.24 25.60 3.56
CA GLY A 295 4.28 26.40 4.19
C GLY A 295 5.00 27.28 3.16
N SER A 296 5.33 28.51 3.54
CA SER A 296 6.21 29.39 2.77
C SER A 296 7.67 28.94 2.89
N ASN A 297 8.54 29.58 2.10
CA ASN A 297 9.99 29.38 2.28
C ASN A 297 10.46 29.77 3.69
N ASP A 298 9.83 30.80 4.28
CA ASP A 298 10.14 31.25 5.65
C ASP A 298 9.65 30.22 6.69
N ASP A 299 8.51 29.57 6.43
CA ASP A 299 8.00 28.49 7.31
C ASP A 299 8.91 27.26 7.25
N ASN A 300 9.39 26.90 6.04
CA ASN A 300 10.39 25.86 5.86
C ASN A 300 11.70 26.21 6.60
N GLN A 301 12.14 27.48 6.50
CA GLN A 301 13.35 27.93 7.16
C GLN A 301 13.21 27.88 8.68
N ARG A 302 12.07 28.30 9.25
CA ARG A 302 11.80 28.20 10.68
C ARG A 302 11.87 26.76 11.20
N ALA A 303 11.31 25.80 10.45
CA ALA A 303 11.40 24.40 10.82
C ALA A 303 12.86 23.90 10.81
N LYS A 304 13.64 24.26 9.79
CA LYS A 304 15.08 23.96 9.71
C LYS A 304 15.87 24.60 10.81
N ASP A 305 15.63 25.88 11.14
CA ASP A 305 16.33 26.62 12.21
C ASP A 305 16.04 25.99 13.58
N THR A 306 14.80 25.55 13.80
CA THR A 306 14.42 24.80 15.00
C THR A 306 15.23 23.52 15.12
N LEU A 307 15.29 22.72 14.05
CA LEU A 307 16.07 21.48 14.02
C LEU A 307 17.58 21.75 14.17
N ALA A 308 18.11 22.79 13.53
CA ALA A 308 19.51 23.18 13.67
C ALA A 308 19.85 23.58 15.11
N SER A 309 18.92 24.25 15.80
CA SER A 309 19.08 24.56 17.22
C SER A 309 19.12 23.32 18.09
N ILE A 310 18.20 22.34 17.80
CA ILE A 310 18.17 21.06 18.51
C ILE A 310 19.43 20.25 18.24
N LYS A 311 19.92 20.22 16.99
CA LYS A 311 21.21 19.60 16.64
C LYS A 311 22.36 20.14 17.46
N LYS A 312 22.51 21.47 17.53
CA LYS A 312 23.55 22.11 18.34
C LYS A 312 23.50 21.71 19.81
N ARG A 313 22.33 21.56 20.38
CA ARG A 313 22.15 21.09 21.77
C ARG A 313 22.60 19.64 21.94
N ALA A 314 22.26 18.77 20.97
CA ALA A 314 22.71 17.40 20.98
C ALA A 314 24.22 17.27 20.83
N GLU A 315 24.83 18.07 19.95
CA GLU A 315 26.30 18.16 19.78
C GLU A 315 27.01 18.74 21.02
N ALA A 316 26.30 19.57 21.80
CA ALA A 316 26.79 20.08 23.10
C ALA A 316 26.64 19.08 24.26
N GLY A 317 26.15 17.86 23.99
CA GLY A 317 26.07 16.74 24.95
C GLY A 317 24.69 16.50 25.56
N GLU A 318 23.62 17.23 25.15
CA GLU A 318 22.29 16.90 25.62
C GLU A 318 21.81 15.60 24.92
N PRO A 319 21.33 14.61 25.68
CA PRO A 319 20.96 13.32 25.09
C PRO A 319 19.89 13.45 23.99
N PHE A 320 20.20 12.94 22.79
CA PHE A 320 19.32 13.01 21.63
C PHE A 320 17.91 12.43 21.90
N GLU A 321 17.84 11.37 22.71
CA GLU A 321 16.57 10.73 23.08
C GLU A 321 15.68 11.64 23.93
N ILE A 322 16.27 12.46 24.81
CA ILE A 322 15.52 13.45 25.61
C ILE A 322 15.02 14.57 24.69
N LEU A 323 15.87 15.04 23.78
CA LEU A 323 15.48 16.04 22.79
C LEU A 323 14.37 15.53 21.89
N ALA A 324 14.44 14.26 21.43
CA ALA A 324 13.42 13.65 20.61
C ALA A 324 12.06 13.55 21.34
N ARG A 325 12.06 13.08 22.58
CA ARG A 325 10.83 13.04 23.40
C ARG A 325 10.21 14.42 23.61
N LYS A 326 11.01 15.45 23.70
CA LYS A 326 10.58 16.82 24.00
C LYS A 326 10.11 17.58 22.75
N PHE A 327 10.79 17.41 21.63
CA PHE A 327 10.64 18.27 20.46
C PHE A 327 10.14 17.57 19.22
N SER A 328 10.33 16.24 19.08
CA SER A 328 9.80 15.53 17.89
C SER A 328 8.28 15.60 17.86
N GLU A 329 7.75 15.92 16.70
CA GLU A 329 6.30 16.01 16.47
C GLU A 329 5.72 14.71 15.87
N GLU A 330 6.57 13.76 15.47
CA GLU A 330 6.15 12.45 15.01
C GLU A 330 5.90 11.53 16.21
N LYS A 331 4.63 11.20 16.43
CA LYS A 331 4.21 10.44 17.61
C LYS A 331 4.69 9.00 17.65
N GLU A 332 4.94 8.41 16.47
CA GLU A 332 5.32 7.01 16.35
C GLU A 332 6.70 6.74 16.97
N THR A 333 7.65 7.64 16.80
CA THR A 333 9.02 7.51 17.31
C THR A 333 9.30 8.38 18.54
N GLN A 334 8.55 9.45 18.75
CA GLN A 334 8.76 10.41 19.85
C GLN A 334 8.83 9.70 21.23
N GLY A 335 7.87 8.83 21.53
CA GLY A 335 7.80 8.09 22.79
C GLY A 335 9.00 7.16 23.03
N PHE A 336 9.65 6.74 21.95
CA PHE A 336 10.83 5.87 21.97
C PHE A 336 12.15 6.65 21.79
N GLY A 337 12.15 7.96 22.08
CA GLY A 337 13.35 8.80 21.95
C GLY A 337 13.80 9.01 20.51
N GLY A 338 12.86 9.00 19.58
CA GLY A 338 13.12 9.15 18.15
C GLY A 338 13.69 7.91 17.47
N SER A 339 13.72 6.75 18.15
CA SER A 339 14.32 5.54 17.60
C SER A 339 13.56 5.02 16.38
N MET A 340 14.28 4.86 15.28
CA MET A 340 13.79 4.20 14.05
C MET A 340 14.17 2.71 14.01
N GLY A 341 14.90 2.23 15.05
CA GLY A 341 15.43 0.88 15.09
C GLY A 341 16.62 0.65 14.17
N SER A 342 16.89 -0.62 13.87
CA SER A 342 17.92 -1.05 12.92
C SER A 342 17.31 -1.20 11.53
N MET A 343 17.86 -0.49 10.57
CA MET A 343 17.37 -0.45 9.19
C MET A 343 18.42 -0.98 8.22
N ASP A 344 17.98 -1.80 7.28
CA ASP A 344 18.82 -2.24 6.16
C ASP A 344 19.24 -1.01 5.32
N ALA A 345 20.55 -0.78 5.22
CA ALA A 345 21.10 0.36 4.49
C ALA A 345 20.68 0.40 3.00
N SER A 346 20.34 -0.74 2.41
CA SER A 346 19.88 -0.81 1.01
C SER A 346 18.43 -0.32 0.81
N ARG A 347 17.64 -0.23 1.89
CA ARG A 347 16.24 0.21 1.86
C ARG A 347 16.04 1.69 2.13
N LEU A 348 17.10 2.40 2.47
CA LEU A 348 17.06 3.84 2.66
C LEU A 348 16.90 4.57 1.33
N GLY A 349 16.16 5.67 1.34
CA GLY A 349 16.08 6.57 0.18
C GLY A 349 17.49 7.10 -0.19
N ALA A 350 17.73 7.24 -1.49
CA ALA A 350 19.07 7.54 -2.03
C ALA A 350 19.72 8.79 -1.37
N ASP A 351 18.92 9.84 -1.15
CA ASP A 351 19.42 11.10 -0.57
C ASP A 351 19.88 10.91 0.88
N LEU A 352 19.05 10.27 1.72
CA LEU A 352 19.38 9.98 3.11
C LEU A 352 20.58 9.03 3.20
N LYS A 353 20.59 8.00 2.35
CA LYS A 353 21.70 7.03 2.29
C LYS A 353 23.03 7.72 2.00
N THR A 354 23.07 8.60 1.00
CA THR A 354 24.29 9.34 0.62
C THR A 354 24.86 10.16 1.80
N VAL A 355 23.97 10.83 2.54
CA VAL A 355 24.38 11.62 3.73
C VAL A 355 24.91 10.71 4.83
N LEU A 356 24.19 9.61 5.13
CA LEU A 356 24.59 8.70 6.22
C LEU A 356 25.86 7.90 5.91
N ASP A 357 26.10 7.55 4.64
CA ASP A 357 27.33 6.87 4.22
C ASP A 357 28.58 7.75 4.42
N ALA A 358 28.44 9.08 4.26
CA ALA A 358 29.51 10.03 4.49
C ALA A 358 29.75 10.38 5.97
N MET A 359 28.86 9.95 6.87
CA MET A 359 28.92 10.31 8.31
C MET A 359 29.54 9.19 9.13
N GLN A 360 30.24 9.57 10.20
CA GLN A 360 30.68 8.65 11.25
C GLN A 360 29.53 8.32 12.22
N ASP A 361 29.65 7.21 12.94
CA ASP A 361 28.74 6.85 14.00
C ASP A 361 28.75 7.91 15.10
N GLY A 362 27.62 8.22 15.68
CA GLY A 362 27.39 9.34 16.58
C GLY A 362 27.09 10.68 15.88
N GLY A 363 27.25 10.76 14.57
CA GLY A 363 26.97 11.98 13.79
C GLY A 363 25.46 12.26 13.66
N ILE A 364 25.12 13.56 13.53
CA ILE A 364 23.75 14.04 13.34
C ILE A 364 23.69 14.82 12.02
N THR A 365 22.72 14.49 11.17
CA THR A 365 22.55 15.18 9.88
C THR A 365 22.15 16.63 10.07
N ASP A 366 22.37 17.46 9.06
CA ASP A 366 21.63 18.71 8.92
C ASP A 366 20.15 18.42 8.67
N PRO A 367 19.25 19.42 8.79
CA PRO A 367 17.83 19.26 8.51
C PRO A 367 17.59 18.78 7.07
N LEU A 368 17.03 17.59 6.93
CA LEU A 368 16.66 16.96 5.67
C LEU A 368 15.15 16.98 5.47
N PRO A 369 14.63 17.01 4.23
CA PRO A 369 13.21 16.84 3.97
C PRO A 369 12.73 15.48 4.48
N TYR A 370 11.55 15.44 5.09
CA TYR A 370 10.90 14.23 5.59
C TYR A 370 9.47 14.13 5.07
N ALA A 371 9.14 13.01 4.46
CA ALA A 371 7.87 12.80 3.80
C ALA A 371 7.23 11.46 4.24
N SER A 372 6.76 11.39 5.50
CA SER A 372 5.91 10.27 5.94
C SER A 372 4.46 10.44 5.52
N ASP A 373 4.00 11.68 5.41
CA ASP A 373 2.64 12.08 5.02
C ASP A 373 2.72 13.17 3.94
N PRO A 374 2.28 12.90 2.69
CA PRO A 374 2.34 13.90 1.62
C PRO A 374 1.54 15.18 1.92
N THR A 375 0.62 15.14 2.89
CA THR A 375 -0.19 16.29 3.30
C THR A 375 0.47 17.14 4.37
N LYS A 376 1.55 16.64 5.01
CA LYS A 376 2.25 17.28 6.12
C LYS A 376 3.75 17.39 5.82
N PRO A 377 4.15 18.44 5.07
CA PRO A 377 5.57 18.70 4.84
C PRO A 377 6.33 18.78 6.17
N ALA A 378 7.48 18.15 6.24
CA ALA A 378 8.30 18.11 7.44
C ALA A 378 9.79 18.13 7.10
N PHE A 379 10.59 18.45 8.09
CA PHE A 379 12.01 18.22 8.11
C PHE A 379 12.40 17.37 9.30
N HIS A 380 13.49 16.64 9.18
CA HIS A 380 14.07 15.91 10.30
C HIS A 380 15.59 16.05 10.35
N ILE A 381 16.15 15.84 11.54
CA ILE A 381 17.56 15.53 11.75
C ILE A 381 17.67 14.06 12.15
N VAL A 382 18.69 13.38 11.66
CA VAL A 382 18.90 11.95 11.90
C VAL A 382 20.21 11.73 12.62
N LEU A 383 20.15 11.06 13.77
CA LEU A 383 21.32 10.56 14.48
C LEU A 383 21.68 9.16 13.96
N LYS A 384 22.89 9.01 13.43
CA LYS A 384 23.47 7.72 13.10
C LYS A 384 24.10 7.13 14.37
N LYS A 385 23.35 6.30 15.11
CA LYS A 385 23.84 5.74 16.37
C LYS A 385 25.01 4.79 16.14
N ARG A 386 24.83 3.85 15.22
CA ARG A 386 25.80 2.79 14.95
C ARG A 386 25.63 2.20 13.57
N THR A 387 26.73 1.84 12.94
CA THR A 387 26.78 1.03 11.72
C THR A 387 27.09 -0.42 12.08
N ILE A 388 26.23 -1.34 11.68
CA ILE A 388 26.49 -2.77 11.73
C ILE A 388 26.91 -3.17 10.31
N PRO A 389 28.19 -3.52 10.07
CA PRO A 389 28.64 -3.86 8.73
C PRO A 389 28.02 -5.18 8.27
N GLU A 390 28.06 -5.40 6.96
CA GLU A 390 27.75 -6.70 6.39
C GLU A 390 28.61 -7.79 7.05
N HIS A 391 27.97 -8.86 7.47
CA HIS A 391 28.65 -9.94 8.17
C HIS A 391 27.96 -11.30 7.90
N LYS A 392 28.66 -12.41 8.22
CA LYS A 392 28.02 -13.73 8.24
C LYS A 392 27.09 -13.82 9.45
N PHE A 393 25.91 -14.38 9.24
CA PHE A 393 24.96 -14.62 10.36
C PHE A 393 25.61 -15.44 11.46
N THR A 394 25.36 -15.05 12.72
CA THR A 394 25.75 -15.80 13.90
C THR A 394 24.57 -15.91 14.88
N LEU A 395 24.45 -17.03 15.58
CA LEU A 395 23.40 -17.20 16.60
C LEU A 395 23.52 -16.21 17.77
N ALA A 396 24.73 -15.67 17.99
CA ALA A 396 24.96 -14.74 19.10
C ALA A 396 24.42 -13.34 18.84
N THR A 397 24.43 -12.88 17.59
CA THR A 397 24.05 -11.52 17.20
C THR A 397 22.76 -11.44 16.40
N ASP A 398 22.38 -12.53 15.70
CA ASP A 398 21.31 -12.53 14.69
C ASP A 398 20.22 -13.58 15.00
N ASP A 399 20.12 -14.00 16.26
CA ASP A 399 19.20 -15.05 16.72
C ASP A 399 17.77 -14.89 16.18
N LYS A 400 17.19 -13.69 16.27
CA LYS A 400 15.83 -13.37 15.78
C LYS A 400 15.70 -13.45 14.28
N GLN A 401 16.76 -13.10 13.53
CA GLN A 401 16.73 -13.17 12.07
C GLN A 401 16.86 -14.61 11.61
N ILE A 402 17.73 -15.38 12.27
CA ILE A 402 17.91 -16.82 12.03
C ILE A 402 16.62 -17.57 12.41
N GLU A 403 15.98 -17.24 13.54
CA GLU A 403 14.69 -17.80 13.93
C GLU A 403 13.62 -17.55 12.84
N LYS A 404 13.50 -16.32 12.33
CA LYS A 404 12.57 -16.03 11.24
C LYS A 404 12.86 -16.84 9.98
N MET A 405 14.13 -17.03 9.64
CA MET A 405 14.51 -17.86 8.50
C MET A 405 14.21 -19.34 8.75
N ALA A 406 14.47 -19.85 9.94
CA ALA A 406 14.14 -21.22 10.34
C ALA A 406 12.63 -21.49 10.32
N VAL A 407 11.81 -20.56 10.85
CA VAL A 407 10.34 -20.63 10.80
C VAL A 407 9.86 -20.63 9.34
N SER A 408 10.37 -19.73 8.52
CA SER A 408 10.02 -19.66 7.09
C SER A 408 10.39 -20.95 6.35
N HIS A 409 11.56 -21.52 6.62
CA HIS A 409 11.99 -22.79 6.07
C HIS A 409 11.08 -23.94 6.51
N LYS A 410 10.74 -24.02 7.80
CA LYS A 410 9.83 -25.03 8.36
C LYS A 410 8.42 -24.90 7.75
N GLN A 411 7.90 -23.67 7.60
CA GLN A 411 6.62 -23.41 6.94
C GLN A 411 6.64 -23.88 5.48
N SER A 412 7.74 -23.61 4.75
CA SER A 412 7.87 -24.07 3.35
C SER A 412 7.85 -25.58 3.25
N ARG A 413 8.59 -26.28 4.11
CA ARG A 413 8.58 -27.75 4.15
C ARG A 413 7.19 -28.32 4.46
N LEU A 414 6.53 -27.78 5.48
CA LEU A 414 5.18 -28.21 5.85
C LEU A 414 4.17 -27.95 4.74
N PHE A 415 4.33 -26.84 4.02
CA PHE A 415 3.50 -26.54 2.85
C PHE A 415 3.73 -27.54 1.72
N ASP A 416 4.99 -27.82 1.37
CA ASP A 416 5.31 -28.80 0.33
C ASP A 416 4.79 -30.20 0.68
N ASP A 417 4.89 -30.63 1.93
CA ASP A 417 4.40 -31.91 2.38
C ASP A 417 2.86 -31.94 2.38
N TRP A 418 2.21 -30.85 2.78
CA TRP A 418 0.76 -30.72 2.69
C TRP A 418 0.25 -30.76 1.24
N ILE A 419 0.94 -30.10 0.31
CA ILE A 419 0.59 -30.18 -1.12
C ILE A 419 0.72 -31.62 -1.64
N LYS A 420 1.74 -32.38 -1.23
CA LYS A 420 1.86 -33.80 -1.58
C LYS A 420 0.69 -34.63 -1.03
N GLU A 421 0.30 -34.36 0.22
CA GLU A 421 -0.86 -34.97 0.84
C GLU A 421 -2.13 -34.67 0.05
N LEU A 422 -2.40 -33.40 -0.31
CA LEU A 422 -3.54 -33.01 -1.11
C LEU A 422 -3.55 -33.67 -2.49
N ARG A 423 -2.40 -33.75 -3.17
CA ARG A 423 -2.26 -34.44 -4.45
C ARG A 423 -2.54 -35.94 -4.38
N SER A 424 -2.31 -36.57 -3.24
CA SER A 424 -2.58 -37.99 -3.02
C SER A 424 -4.01 -38.28 -2.58
N SER A 425 -4.68 -37.34 -1.92
CA SER A 425 -6.01 -37.53 -1.32
C SER A 425 -7.15 -36.97 -2.18
N LEU A 426 -6.90 -35.95 -2.98
CA LEU A 426 -7.93 -35.31 -3.82
C LEU A 426 -7.79 -35.78 -5.28
N TYR A 427 -8.94 -35.85 -5.96
CA TYR A 427 -8.94 -36.16 -7.39
C TYR A 427 -8.41 -34.98 -8.19
N TRP A 428 -7.46 -35.26 -9.08
CA TRP A 428 -7.01 -34.34 -10.11
C TRP A 428 -6.44 -35.10 -11.32
N GLU A 429 -6.58 -34.53 -12.51
CA GLU A 429 -6.03 -35.06 -13.75
C GLU A 429 -5.63 -33.95 -14.72
N THR A 430 -4.64 -34.21 -15.55
CA THR A 430 -4.28 -33.38 -16.72
C THR A 430 -4.83 -33.99 -17.98
N LYS A 431 -5.31 -33.15 -18.93
CA LYS A 431 -5.91 -33.56 -20.19
C LYS A 431 -4.95 -33.39 -21.37
#